data_82f3c927ed63cfc1cbc496e2126d546c
#
_entry.id   82f3c927ed63cfc1cbc496e2126d546c
#
_cell.length_a   1.000
_cell.length_b   1.000
_cell.length_c   1.000
_cell.angle_alpha   90.00
_cell.angle_beta   90.00
_cell.angle_gamma   90.00
#
_symmetry.space_group_name_H-M   'P 1'
#
loop_
_entity.id
_entity.type
_entity.pdbx_description
1 polymer ?
#
loop_
_entity_poly.entity_id
_entity_poly.type
_entity_poly.pdbx_seq_one_letter_code
_entity_poly.pdbx_strand_id
1 'polypeptide(L)'
;EGSNFEGTLIYFAEDDFGNKTEMSYKDINITNETTKCSIDTISDTSIPHSNYNIVLTTKSQNTVYYKWQDSKGEFITTYTKYNGKSIDTSADIQTSNLDGTYKLICTVIPPSGKANKVEVERYFAFDNSAPKISVKPLNVGTYSENQTISVIGSDLSGIKDGYAKVVNPDGSA
;
A
#
# COMPACT_ATOMS: atom_id res chain seq x y z
N GLU A 1 -14.19 3.13 28.61
CA GLU A 1 -12.74 3.36 28.36
C GLU A 1 -12.00 2.81 29.56
N GLY A 2 -11.19 1.77 29.36
CA GLY A 2 -10.38 1.21 30.43
C GLY A 2 -9.20 2.12 30.76
N SER A 3 -8.88 2.25 32.03
CA SER A 3 -7.72 3.01 32.50
C SER A 3 -6.44 2.17 32.36
N ASN A 4 -5.31 2.83 32.12
CA ASN A 4 -4.00 2.22 32.25
C ASN A 4 -3.79 1.80 33.73
N PHE A 5 -3.20 0.64 33.93
CA PHE A 5 -2.82 0.15 35.23
C PHE A 5 -1.31 -0.15 35.27
N GLU A 6 -0.64 0.40 36.25
CA GLU A 6 0.74 0.08 36.59
C GLU A 6 0.80 -0.36 38.03
N GLY A 7 1.41 -1.49 38.28
CA GLY A 7 1.48 -2.07 39.64
C GLY A 7 2.39 -3.27 39.70
N THR A 8 2.59 -3.76 40.90
CA THR A 8 3.40 -4.96 41.18
C THR A 8 2.51 -6.07 41.67
N LEU A 9 2.53 -7.22 40.97
CA LEU A 9 1.91 -8.44 41.49
C LEU A 9 2.84 -9.07 42.52
N ILE A 10 2.31 -9.22 43.73
CA ILE A 10 2.99 -9.91 44.81
C ILE A 10 2.26 -11.23 45.02
N TYR A 11 2.99 -12.33 45.00
CA TYR A 11 2.42 -13.67 45.25
C TYR A 11 3.32 -14.53 46.07
N PHE A 12 2.70 -15.36 46.88
CA PHE A 12 3.34 -16.40 47.73
C PHE A 12 2.38 -17.57 47.84
N ALA A 13 2.88 -18.69 48.24
CA ALA A 13 2.07 -19.84 48.68
C ALA A 13 2.40 -20.20 50.14
N GLU A 14 1.38 -20.60 50.88
CA GLU A 14 1.49 -21.07 52.26
C GLU A 14 0.79 -22.43 52.35
N ASP A 15 1.42 -23.41 53.01
CA ASP A 15 0.82 -24.72 53.27
C ASP A 15 0.00 -24.72 54.57
N ASP A 16 -0.70 -25.81 54.82
CA ASP A 16 -1.53 -25.99 56.02
C ASP A 16 -0.73 -25.98 57.34
N PHE A 17 0.58 -26.04 57.28
CA PHE A 17 1.50 -26.00 58.43
C PHE A 17 2.13 -24.61 58.62
N GLY A 18 1.76 -23.63 57.80
CA GLY A 18 2.25 -22.26 57.87
C GLY A 18 3.61 -22.04 57.19
N ASN A 19 4.13 -23.01 56.45
CA ASN A 19 5.33 -22.80 55.66
C ASN A 19 5.00 -21.97 54.42
N LYS A 20 5.80 -20.92 54.16
CA LYS A 20 5.61 -20.00 53.05
C LYS A 20 6.74 -20.10 52.04
N THR A 21 6.39 -20.00 50.76
CA THR A 21 7.39 -19.71 49.73
C THR A 21 7.93 -18.29 49.92
N GLU A 22 9.11 -18.00 49.39
CA GLU A 22 9.57 -16.61 49.27
C GLU A 22 8.56 -15.78 48.47
N MET A 23 8.33 -14.53 48.90
CA MET A 23 7.51 -13.61 48.19
C MET A 23 8.17 -13.31 46.84
N SER A 24 7.41 -13.45 45.77
CA SER A 24 7.83 -13.09 44.44
C SER A 24 7.11 -11.81 43.99
N TYR A 25 7.82 -10.97 43.23
CA TYR A 25 7.33 -9.68 42.75
C TYR A 25 7.42 -9.66 41.23
N LYS A 26 6.37 -9.16 40.59
CA LYS A 26 6.36 -8.99 39.17
C LYS A 26 5.67 -7.68 38.82
N ASP A 27 6.37 -6.77 38.18
CA ASP A 27 5.79 -5.54 37.70
C ASP A 27 4.82 -5.83 36.54
N ILE A 28 3.63 -5.28 36.65
CA ILE A 28 2.56 -5.39 35.66
C ILE A 28 2.26 -3.99 35.16
N ASN A 29 2.37 -3.82 33.88
CA ASN A 29 1.93 -2.63 33.19
C ASN A 29 0.85 -3.02 32.17
N ILE A 30 -0.39 -2.59 32.42
CA ILE A 30 -1.52 -2.81 31.50
C ILE A 30 -1.83 -1.46 30.87
N THR A 31 -1.50 -1.31 29.62
CA THR A 31 -1.87 -0.13 28.84
C THR A 31 -3.10 -0.45 28.01
N ASN A 32 -4.15 0.35 28.21
CA ASN A 32 -5.40 0.25 27.43
C ASN A 32 -5.37 1.15 26.19
N GLU A 33 -4.17 1.40 25.66
CA GLU A 33 -4.00 2.20 24.49
C GLU A 33 -4.30 1.40 23.24
N THR A 34 -5.29 1.86 22.49
CA THR A 34 -5.58 1.30 21.15
C THR A 34 -4.38 1.52 20.24
N THR A 35 -3.81 0.43 19.75
CA THR A 35 -2.76 0.47 18.74
C THR A 35 -3.35 1.05 17.46
N LYS A 36 -2.82 2.18 16.99
CA LYS A 36 -3.27 2.86 15.78
C LYS A 36 -2.10 3.06 14.83
N CYS A 37 -2.40 3.00 13.55
CA CYS A 37 -1.48 3.38 12.47
C CYS A 37 -2.28 4.03 11.37
N SER A 38 -1.74 5.07 10.74
CA SER A 38 -2.26 5.60 9.48
C SER A 38 -1.26 5.33 8.35
N ILE A 39 -1.81 5.20 7.16
CA ILE A 39 -1.05 5.07 5.90
C ILE A 39 -1.29 6.37 5.14
N ASP A 40 -0.33 7.28 5.18
CA ASP A 40 -0.49 8.65 4.71
C ASP A 40 0.28 8.87 3.41
N THR A 41 -0.33 9.61 2.48
CA THR A 41 0.28 10.10 1.25
C THR A 41 -0.41 11.40 0.85
N ILE A 42 0.31 12.28 0.16
CA ILE A 42 -0.23 13.55 -0.35
C ILE A 42 -1.09 13.36 -1.60
N SER A 43 -0.96 12.24 -2.31
CA SER A 43 -1.68 11.95 -3.55
C SER A 43 -3.00 11.25 -3.27
N ASP A 44 -4.02 11.53 -4.08
CA ASP A 44 -5.27 10.76 -4.08
C ASP A 44 -4.99 9.34 -4.59
N THR A 45 -5.21 8.34 -3.76
CA THR A 45 -4.90 6.95 -4.07
C THR A 45 -5.95 6.26 -4.96
N SER A 46 -7.09 6.91 -5.21
CA SER A 46 -8.12 6.44 -6.15
C SER A 46 -7.83 6.86 -7.60
N ILE A 47 -6.96 7.86 -7.79
CA ILE A 47 -6.51 8.32 -9.10
C ILE A 47 -5.19 7.62 -9.42
N PRO A 48 -5.02 7.01 -10.61
CA PRO A 48 -3.78 6.34 -10.96
C PRO A 48 -2.58 7.31 -11.00
N HIS A 49 -1.48 6.90 -10.41
CA HIS A 49 -0.18 7.59 -10.42
C HIS A 49 0.94 6.62 -10.78
N SER A 50 2.04 7.14 -11.30
CA SER A 50 3.22 6.32 -11.60
C SER A 50 3.91 5.82 -10.34
N ASN A 51 3.87 6.59 -9.25
CA ASN A 51 4.44 6.23 -7.94
C ASN A 51 3.76 7.01 -6.81
N TYR A 52 4.04 6.57 -5.57
CA TYR A 52 3.62 7.24 -4.34
C TYR A 52 4.79 7.34 -3.36
N ASN A 53 4.76 8.38 -2.55
CA ASN A 53 5.56 8.50 -1.34
C ASN A 53 4.61 8.30 -0.15
N ILE A 54 4.84 7.26 0.64
CA ILE A 54 3.93 6.83 1.71
C ILE A 54 4.64 6.96 3.06
N VAL A 55 3.96 7.52 4.04
CA VAL A 55 4.43 7.60 5.42
C VAL A 55 3.50 6.78 6.30
N LEU A 56 4.08 5.91 7.13
CA LEU A 56 3.33 5.17 8.14
C LEU A 56 3.47 5.90 9.47
N THR A 57 2.35 6.41 9.98
CA THR A 57 2.32 7.15 11.24
C THR A 57 1.74 6.29 12.34
N THR A 58 2.52 6.07 13.40
CA THR A 58 2.12 5.30 14.59
C THR A 58 2.88 5.82 15.81
N LYS A 59 2.58 5.32 17.01
CA LYS A 59 3.37 5.63 18.20
C LYS A 59 4.79 5.09 18.06
N SER A 60 5.77 5.86 18.54
CA SER A 60 7.21 5.56 18.38
C SER A 60 7.65 4.21 18.95
N GLN A 61 6.90 3.66 19.92
CA GLN A 61 7.19 2.37 20.56
C GLN A 61 6.71 1.17 19.74
N ASN A 62 5.86 1.38 18.73
CA ASN A 62 5.33 0.30 17.91
C ASN A 62 6.35 -0.15 16.87
N THR A 63 6.40 -1.44 16.60
CA THR A 63 7.12 -1.99 15.46
C THR A 63 6.14 -2.20 14.31
N VAL A 64 6.47 -1.67 13.14
CA VAL A 64 5.62 -1.78 11.95
C VAL A 64 6.33 -2.62 10.89
N TYR A 65 5.57 -3.54 10.31
CA TYR A 65 5.94 -4.27 9.09
C TYR A 65 4.89 -3.99 8.02
N TYR A 66 5.29 -4.01 6.77
CA TYR A 66 4.37 -3.86 5.66
C TYR A 66 4.68 -4.85 4.53
N LYS A 67 3.69 -5.08 3.68
CA LYS A 67 3.79 -5.87 2.46
C LYS A 67 2.75 -5.43 1.45
N TRP A 68 2.98 -5.74 0.19
CA TRP A 68 2.08 -5.42 -0.91
C TRP A 68 1.35 -6.65 -1.43
N GLN A 69 0.13 -6.41 -1.88
CA GLN A 69 -0.75 -7.41 -2.47
C GLN A 69 -1.36 -6.84 -3.77
N ASP A 70 -1.45 -7.66 -4.81
CA ASP A 70 -2.11 -7.30 -6.06
C ASP A 70 -3.64 -7.38 -5.97
N SER A 71 -4.33 -7.05 -7.06
CA SER A 71 -5.79 -7.10 -7.17
C SER A 71 -6.38 -8.51 -7.11
N LYS A 72 -5.56 -9.55 -7.29
CA LYS A 72 -5.97 -10.96 -7.20
C LYS A 72 -5.81 -11.53 -5.79
N GLY A 73 -5.21 -10.74 -4.88
CA GLY A 73 -4.91 -11.17 -3.52
C GLY A 73 -3.55 -11.84 -3.35
N GLU A 74 -2.72 -11.85 -4.41
CA GLU A 74 -1.38 -12.43 -4.35
C GLU A 74 -0.39 -11.41 -3.75
N PHE A 75 0.48 -11.90 -2.86
CA PHE A 75 1.53 -11.05 -2.30
C PHE A 75 2.68 -10.87 -3.28
N ILE A 76 2.96 -9.62 -3.64
CA ILE A 76 4.07 -9.25 -4.52
C ILE A 76 5.36 -8.92 -3.78
N THR A 77 5.28 -8.74 -2.45
CA THR A 77 6.44 -8.57 -1.57
C THR A 77 6.35 -9.43 -0.33
N THR A 78 7.48 -9.66 0.34
CA THR A 78 7.52 -10.21 1.70
C THR A 78 7.32 -9.09 2.73
N TYR A 79 7.21 -9.44 4.02
CA TYR A 79 7.16 -8.45 5.09
C TYR A 79 8.47 -7.66 5.17
N THR A 80 8.37 -6.35 5.04
CA THR A 80 9.48 -5.39 5.22
C THR A 80 9.27 -4.62 6.51
N LYS A 81 10.31 -4.50 7.33
CA LYS A 81 10.24 -3.67 8.54
C LYS A 81 10.31 -2.21 8.18
N TYR A 82 9.33 -1.43 8.63
CA TYR A 82 9.32 0.01 8.43
C TYR A 82 10.41 0.68 9.27
N ASN A 83 11.18 1.55 8.67
CA ASN A 83 12.36 2.20 9.27
C ASN A 83 12.12 3.66 9.67
N GLY A 84 10.86 4.14 9.60
CA GLY A 84 10.48 5.52 9.89
C GLY A 84 10.68 6.51 8.72
N LYS A 85 11.18 6.06 7.57
CA LYS A 85 11.34 6.88 6.38
C LYS A 85 10.17 6.69 5.42
N SER A 86 9.93 7.69 4.57
CA SER A 86 8.95 7.55 3.49
C SER A 86 9.24 6.33 2.62
N ILE A 87 8.20 5.56 2.30
CA ILE A 87 8.24 4.45 1.35
C ILE A 87 8.06 5.05 -0.04
N ASP A 88 9.12 5.05 -0.84
CA ASP A 88 9.04 5.37 -2.26
C ASP A 88 8.67 4.10 -3.02
N THR A 89 7.46 4.05 -3.57
CA THR A 89 6.95 2.85 -4.23
C THR A 89 7.73 2.47 -5.48
N SER A 90 8.38 3.42 -6.15
CA SER A 90 9.23 3.14 -7.31
C SER A 90 10.44 2.28 -6.96
N ALA A 91 11.00 2.48 -5.77
CA ALA A 91 12.13 1.71 -5.26
C ALA A 91 11.67 0.42 -4.54
N ASP A 92 10.53 0.48 -3.85
CA ASP A 92 10.04 -0.61 -2.98
C ASP A 92 9.45 -1.79 -3.77
N ILE A 93 8.64 -1.50 -4.79
CA ILE A 93 7.92 -2.51 -5.60
C ILE A 93 8.14 -2.39 -7.10
N GLN A 94 9.09 -1.58 -7.54
CA GLN A 94 9.43 -1.37 -8.96
C GLN A 94 8.20 -1.01 -9.82
N THR A 95 7.52 0.06 -9.44
CA THR A 95 6.22 0.47 -10.02
C THR A 95 6.21 0.66 -11.52
N SER A 96 7.36 0.82 -12.19
CA SER A 96 7.47 0.95 -13.65
C SER A 96 6.79 -0.16 -14.46
N ASN A 97 6.43 -1.27 -13.80
CA ASN A 97 5.76 -2.41 -14.41
C ASN A 97 4.36 -2.66 -13.82
N LEU A 98 3.87 -1.76 -12.97
CA LEU A 98 2.60 -1.96 -12.27
C LEU A 98 1.50 -1.09 -12.87
N ASP A 99 0.41 -1.75 -13.26
CA ASP A 99 -0.84 -1.10 -13.64
C ASP A 99 -1.99 -1.68 -12.83
N GLY A 100 -2.96 -0.83 -12.51
CA GLY A 100 -4.13 -1.23 -11.73
C GLY A 100 -4.01 -0.96 -10.23
N THR A 101 -4.79 -1.66 -9.44
CA THR A 101 -4.92 -1.39 -8.01
C THR A 101 -4.15 -2.41 -7.17
N TYR A 102 -3.36 -1.90 -6.25
CA TYR A 102 -2.56 -2.68 -5.31
C TYR A 102 -2.90 -2.27 -3.88
N LYS A 103 -2.73 -3.18 -2.94
CA LYS A 103 -3.03 -2.97 -1.55
C LYS A 103 -1.76 -3.02 -0.71
N LEU A 104 -1.50 -1.97 0.07
CA LEU A 104 -0.49 -1.96 1.12
C LEU A 104 -1.14 -2.44 2.42
N ILE A 105 -0.56 -3.46 3.02
CA ILE A 105 -0.99 -4.02 4.31
C ILE A 105 0.11 -3.75 5.33
N CYS A 106 -0.22 -3.03 6.38
CA CYS A 106 0.68 -2.71 7.49
C CYS A 106 0.29 -3.48 8.73
N THR A 107 1.22 -4.24 9.30
CA THR A 107 1.06 -4.94 10.57
C THR A 107 1.81 -4.16 11.66
N VAL A 108 1.08 -3.67 12.63
CA VAL A 108 1.59 -2.89 13.76
C VAL A 108 1.62 -3.76 15.00
N ILE A 109 2.79 -3.86 15.60
CA ILE A 109 3.02 -4.67 16.82
C ILE A 109 3.34 -3.70 17.96
N PRO A 110 2.45 -3.59 18.96
CA PRO A 110 2.71 -2.76 20.13
C PRO A 110 3.77 -3.41 21.05
N PRO A 111 4.32 -2.67 22.03
CA PRO A 111 5.26 -3.20 23.03
C PRO A 111 4.71 -4.37 23.82
N SER A 112 3.37 -4.43 24.01
CA SER A 112 2.67 -5.55 24.65
C SER A 112 2.72 -6.88 23.86
N GLY A 113 3.28 -6.87 22.66
CA GLY A 113 3.62 -8.06 21.90
C GLY A 113 2.66 -8.40 20.77
N LYS A 114 3.00 -9.49 20.07
CA LYS A 114 2.31 -9.91 18.82
C LYS A 114 0.85 -10.28 18.99
N ALA A 115 0.42 -10.66 20.18
CA ALA A 115 -0.98 -11.01 20.46
C ALA A 115 -1.93 -9.82 20.23
N ASN A 116 -1.41 -8.60 20.40
CA ASN A 116 -2.16 -7.35 20.25
C ASN A 116 -1.86 -6.61 18.93
N LYS A 117 -1.35 -7.33 17.92
CA LYS A 117 -1.09 -6.75 16.60
C LYS A 117 -2.36 -6.22 15.97
N VAL A 118 -2.22 -5.15 15.20
CA VAL A 118 -3.29 -4.57 14.39
C VAL A 118 -2.83 -4.55 12.94
N GLU A 119 -3.75 -4.83 12.01
CA GLU A 119 -3.51 -4.69 10.58
C GLU A 119 -4.33 -3.51 10.05
N VAL A 120 -3.67 -2.66 9.25
CA VAL A 120 -4.26 -1.52 8.56
C VAL A 120 -3.92 -1.66 7.08
N GLU A 121 -4.89 -1.38 6.22
CA GLU A 121 -4.71 -1.49 4.78
C GLU A 121 -5.15 -0.23 4.04
N ARG A 122 -4.53 0.02 2.90
CA ARG A 122 -4.91 1.08 1.96
C ARG A 122 -4.63 0.64 0.53
N TYR A 123 -5.53 1.03 -0.38
CA TYR A 123 -5.41 0.76 -1.81
C TYR A 123 -4.74 1.93 -2.53
N PHE A 124 -3.96 1.60 -3.57
CA PHE A 124 -3.22 2.54 -4.42
C PHE A 124 -3.42 2.14 -5.88
N ALA A 125 -3.80 3.10 -6.71
CA ALA A 125 -3.93 2.91 -8.15
C ALA A 125 -2.65 3.34 -8.87
N PHE A 126 -2.08 2.45 -9.68
CA PHE A 126 -0.89 2.70 -10.50
C PHE A 126 -1.23 2.68 -11.97
N ASP A 127 -0.53 3.52 -12.75
CA ASP A 127 -0.54 3.51 -14.20
C ASP A 127 0.86 3.88 -14.72
N ASN A 128 1.53 2.90 -15.29
CA ASN A 128 2.86 3.01 -15.86
C ASN A 128 2.89 2.53 -17.32
N SER A 129 1.72 2.21 -17.88
CA SER A 129 1.58 1.87 -19.29
C SER A 129 1.55 3.11 -20.16
N ALA A 130 2.05 2.98 -21.38
CA ALA A 130 1.83 3.99 -22.39
C ALA A 130 0.40 3.87 -23.00
N PRO A 131 -0.23 4.98 -23.39
CA PRO A 131 -1.50 4.94 -24.08
C PRO A 131 -1.51 4.01 -25.30
N LYS A 132 -2.61 3.30 -25.48
CA LYS A 132 -2.84 2.46 -26.66
C LYS A 132 -3.63 3.23 -27.70
N ILE A 133 -3.19 3.14 -28.96
CA ILE A 133 -3.86 3.75 -30.08
C ILE A 133 -4.34 2.66 -31.04
N SER A 134 -5.59 2.75 -31.47
CA SER A 134 -6.15 1.96 -32.58
C SER A 134 -6.68 2.86 -33.67
N VAL A 135 -6.47 2.44 -34.94
CA VAL A 135 -6.92 3.14 -36.10
C VAL A 135 -7.86 2.23 -36.89
N LYS A 136 -9.00 2.79 -37.32
CA LYS A 136 -9.97 2.09 -38.18
C LYS A 136 -10.35 3.01 -39.36
N PRO A 137 -10.45 2.50 -40.60
CA PRO A 137 -10.07 1.14 -41.01
C PRO A 137 -8.55 0.93 -41.02
N LEU A 138 -8.13 -0.32 -40.75
CA LEU A 138 -6.72 -0.74 -40.84
C LEU A 138 -6.32 -1.25 -42.20
N ASN A 139 -7.24 -1.27 -43.15
CA ASN A 139 -7.02 -1.87 -44.47
C ASN A 139 -6.17 -0.94 -45.34
N VAL A 140 -5.09 -1.48 -45.89
CA VAL A 140 -4.32 -0.82 -46.97
C VAL A 140 -5.06 -1.04 -48.26
N GLY A 141 -5.36 0.03 -49.00
CA GLY A 141 -6.08 -0.06 -50.26
C GLY A 141 -6.20 1.29 -50.97
N THR A 142 -6.67 1.25 -52.21
CA THR A 142 -7.05 2.44 -52.97
C THR A 142 -8.56 2.63 -52.84
N TYR A 143 -8.97 3.82 -52.47
CA TYR A 143 -10.37 4.16 -52.27
C TYR A 143 -10.78 5.22 -53.34
N SER A 144 -11.95 5.03 -53.94
CA SER A 144 -12.52 5.95 -54.92
C SER A 144 -13.42 7.01 -54.27
N GLU A 145 -13.70 6.89 -52.98
CA GLU A 145 -14.58 7.79 -52.25
C GLU A 145 -13.90 8.29 -50.99
N ASN A 146 -14.45 9.36 -50.40
CA ASN A 146 -13.98 9.89 -49.11
C ASN A 146 -14.08 8.81 -48.01
N GLN A 147 -12.99 8.61 -47.30
CA GLN A 147 -12.92 7.66 -46.20
C GLN A 147 -12.90 8.38 -44.84
N THR A 148 -13.63 7.83 -43.90
CA THR A 148 -13.54 8.27 -42.52
C THR A 148 -12.56 7.36 -41.77
N ILE A 149 -11.51 7.96 -41.22
CA ILE A 149 -10.52 7.28 -40.38
C ILE A 149 -10.86 7.62 -38.94
N SER A 150 -11.10 6.61 -38.14
CA SER A 150 -11.30 6.77 -36.68
C SER A 150 -10.02 6.40 -35.94
N VAL A 151 -9.50 7.33 -35.15
CA VAL A 151 -8.36 7.13 -34.28
C VAL A 151 -8.87 7.10 -32.82
N ILE A 152 -8.66 6.02 -32.14
CA ILE A 152 -9.13 5.80 -30.76
C ILE A 152 -7.93 5.59 -29.87
N GLY A 153 -7.75 6.47 -28.88
CA GLY A 153 -6.79 6.31 -27.80
C GLY A 153 -7.47 5.76 -26.53
N SER A 154 -6.76 4.94 -25.78
CA SER A 154 -7.20 4.46 -24.47
C SER A 154 -6.02 4.31 -23.51
N ASP A 155 -6.24 4.71 -22.26
CA ASP A 155 -5.27 4.63 -21.18
C ASP A 155 -5.99 4.59 -19.83
N LEU A 156 -5.37 4.01 -18.81
CA LEU A 156 -5.98 3.87 -17.48
C LEU A 156 -6.13 5.23 -16.78
N SER A 157 -5.15 6.12 -16.94
CA SER A 157 -5.17 7.49 -16.41
C SER A 157 -5.85 8.49 -17.35
N GLY A 158 -6.33 8.03 -18.51
CA GLY A 158 -6.94 8.84 -19.55
C GLY A 158 -5.92 9.38 -20.56
N ILE A 159 -6.42 10.03 -21.60
CA ILE A 159 -5.61 10.65 -22.66
C ILE A 159 -5.61 12.17 -22.46
N LYS A 160 -4.44 12.73 -22.21
CA LYS A 160 -4.29 14.18 -22.07
C LYS A 160 -4.30 14.90 -23.42
N ASP A 161 -3.59 14.35 -24.41
CA ASP A 161 -3.43 14.94 -25.73
C ASP A 161 -3.09 13.86 -26.76
N GLY A 162 -3.41 14.13 -28.02
CA GLY A 162 -3.09 13.23 -29.13
C GLY A 162 -3.27 13.95 -30.47
N TYR A 163 -2.49 13.55 -31.46
CA TYR A 163 -2.64 14.06 -32.83
C TYR A 163 -2.52 12.93 -33.83
N ALA A 164 -3.15 13.13 -35.01
CA ALA A 164 -2.99 12.30 -36.18
C ALA A 164 -2.54 13.16 -37.36
N LYS A 165 -1.64 12.63 -38.18
CA LYS A 165 -1.14 13.30 -39.39
C LYS A 165 -1.23 12.35 -40.57
N VAL A 166 -1.77 12.82 -41.67
CA VAL A 166 -1.72 12.13 -42.95
C VAL A 166 -0.50 12.63 -43.72
N VAL A 167 0.31 11.69 -44.19
CA VAL A 167 1.57 11.98 -44.86
C VAL A 167 1.48 11.41 -46.28
N ASN A 168 1.83 12.23 -47.30
CA ASN A 168 1.93 11.80 -48.67
C ASN A 168 3.10 10.79 -48.84
N PRO A 169 3.11 10.02 -49.96
CA PRO A 169 4.21 9.08 -50.24
C PRO A 169 5.61 9.71 -50.29
N ASP A 170 5.69 11.01 -50.61
CA ASP A 170 6.94 11.78 -50.63
C ASP A 170 7.36 12.33 -49.22
N GLY A 171 6.57 12.04 -48.19
CA GLY A 171 6.80 12.52 -46.84
C GLY A 171 6.27 13.93 -46.55
N SER A 172 5.65 14.62 -47.51
CA SER A 172 4.96 15.90 -47.28
C SER A 172 3.64 15.69 -46.53
N ALA A 173 3.13 16.73 -45.87
CA ALA A 173 1.85 16.68 -45.15
C ALA A 173 1.02 17.93 -45.41
#